data_7cc27dff88130d16fa3c0b28c197f183
#
_entry.id   7cc27dff88130d16fa3c0b28c197f183
#
_cell.length_a   1.000
_cell.length_b   1.000
_cell.length_c   1.000
_cell.angle_alpha   90.00
_cell.angle_beta   90.00
_cell.angle_gamma   90.00
#
_symmetry.space_group_name_H-M   'P 1'
#
loop_
_entity.id
_entity.type
_entity.pdbx_description
1 polymer ?
#
loop_
_entity_poly.entity_id
_entity_poly.type
_entity_poly.pdbx_seq_one_letter_code
_entity_poly.pdbx_strand_id
1 'polypeptide(L)'
;MISGEKIQPGETLILFDEIQECPEALNTLKYFKEKANEYHVVSAGSLLGTILAQPKSYPVGMVNLLDIFPLTFDEFLEATDPALYTYYDSIQKEQTIEEIFHSRLSEACNYYFIIGGMPECVSSWIKYKDPARISQIQRELIEIYENDFSKHNGKINSGRILLVFRSIVAQLAKPNEKFMYGAVREGGRARDFEEAIEWLVSAGMLNRVYNVSKMEHPLSAFDKLDQFKLFVFDTGLLKHMAGIDNSAILLKSSYQFKGALTENYILQQLQGQFEIAPRYYSDKNSEIDFVLQNGTDIIPVEVKAGEDKSAPSFKRYVAENHPAAALRFSKRGYRKDGGITNLPLYLVCKTCLLYTSDAADD
;
A
#
# COMPACT_ATOMS: atom_id res chain seq x y z
N MET A 1 27.26 20.70 25.47
CA MET A 1 26.21 21.06 24.49
C MET A 1 26.87 21.13 23.12
N ILE A 2 26.52 20.23 22.24
CA ILE A 2 27.19 20.12 20.91
C ILE A 2 26.63 21.16 19.94
N SER A 3 25.32 21.47 20.02
CA SER A 3 24.66 22.41 19.08
C SER A 3 24.66 23.87 19.54
N GLY A 4 24.94 24.17 20.82
CA GLY A 4 24.77 25.51 21.37
C GLY A 4 23.31 25.99 21.52
N GLU A 5 22.36 25.23 21.02
CA GLU A 5 20.93 25.55 21.05
C GLU A 5 20.31 25.15 22.38
N LYS A 6 19.41 25.99 22.91
CA LYS A 6 18.66 25.71 24.11
C LYS A 6 17.35 24.99 23.78
N ILE A 7 17.19 23.78 24.29
CA ILE A 7 15.94 23.01 24.16
C ILE A 7 14.90 23.65 25.11
N GLN A 8 13.77 24.08 24.51
CA GLN A 8 12.67 24.72 25.24
C GLN A 8 11.46 23.78 25.29
N PRO A 9 10.90 23.52 26.52
CA PRO A 9 9.67 22.73 26.65
C PRO A 9 8.52 23.34 25.83
N GLY A 10 7.76 22.50 25.16
CA GLY A 10 6.60 22.90 24.37
C GLY A 10 6.90 23.62 23.03
N GLU A 11 8.15 24.06 22.79
CA GLU A 11 8.53 24.81 21.60
C GLU A 11 9.54 24.07 20.70
N THR A 12 10.39 23.20 21.30
CA THR A 12 11.42 22.47 20.56
C THR A 12 10.99 21.04 20.29
N LEU A 13 11.06 20.61 19.03
CA LEU A 13 10.92 19.20 18.65
C LEU A 13 12.29 18.51 18.74
N ILE A 14 12.35 17.41 19.48
CA ILE A 14 13.52 16.53 19.54
C ILE A 14 13.27 15.39 18.55
N LEU A 15 14.11 15.26 17.52
CA LEU A 15 14.05 14.19 16.53
C LEU A 15 15.24 13.25 16.71
N PHE A 16 14.94 11.96 16.96
CA PHE A 16 15.93 10.87 16.87
C PHE A 16 15.75 10.17 15.54
N ASP A 17 16.70 10.38 14.65
CA ASP A 17 16.72 9.70 13.36
C ASP A 17 17.53 8.40 13.47
N GLU A 18 17.12 7.35 12.72
CA GLU A 18 17.71 6.00 12.75
C GLU A 18 17.90 5.47 14.19
N ILE A 19 16.86 5.61 15.02
CA ILE A 19 16.93 5.28 16.46
C ILE A 19 17.31 3.81 16.72
N GLN A 20 17.10 2.91 15.74
CA GLN A 20 17.50 1.51 15.83
C GLN A 20 19.02 1.31 15.93
N GLU A 21 19.81 2.27 15.46
CA GLU A 21 21.27 2.23 15.59
C GLU A 21 21.76 2.47 17.04
N CYS A 22 20.85 2.95 17.91
CA CYS A 22 21.14 3.21 19.31
C CYS A 22 20.04 2.64 20.22
N PRO A 23 20.10 1.36 20.60
CA PRO A 23 19.10 0.71 21.46
C PRO A 23 18.89 1.42 22.82
N GLU A 24 19.93 2.08 23.34
CA GLU A 24 19.87 2.86 24.56
C GLU A 24 18.95 4.08 24.38
N ALA A 25 19.00 4.75 23.23
CA ALA A 25 18.11 5.87 22.93
C ALA A 25 16.65 5.41 22.86
N LEU A 26 16.38 4.27 22.22
CA LEU A 26 15.04 3.67 22.17
C LEU A 26 14.49 3.43 23.59
N ASN A 27 15.32 2.88 24.49
CA ASN A 27 14.95 2.66 25.88
C ASN A 27 14.70 3.94 26.67
N THR A 28 15.28 5.08 26.27
CA THR A 28 15.10 6.35 26.95
C THR A 28 13.77 7.02 26.64
N LEU A 29 13.06 6.65 25.57
CA LEU A 29 11.78 7.24 25.19
C LEU A 29 10.75 7.19 26.33
N LYS A 30 10.74 6.11 27.14
CA LYS A 30 9.87 6.00 28.31
C LYS A 30 10.10 7.13 29.33
N TYR A 31 11.34 7.56 29.48
CA TYR A 31 11.67 8.61 30.48
C TYR A 31 11.19 10.00 30.03
N PHE A 32 11.14 10.27 28.73
CA PHE A 32 10.48 11.48 28.22
C PHE A 32 9.01 11.48 28.62
N LYS A 33 8.28 10.36 28.41
CA LYS A 33 6.88 10.25 28.81
C LYS A 33 6.68 10.39 30.34
N GLU A 34 7.55 9.77 31.15
CA GLU A 34 7.40 9.72 32.61
C GLU A 34 7.88 10.97 33.33
N LYS A 35 8.96 11.63 32.84
CA LYS A 35 9.70 12.66 33.61
C LYS A 35 9.88 13.98 32.86
N ALA A 36 9.59 14.03 31.57
CA ALA A 36 9.85 15.16 30.69
C ALA A 36 8.80 15.27 29.59
N ASN A 37 7.52 15.05 29.94
CA ASN A 37 6.41 14.99 29.02
C ASN A 37 6.09 16.34 28.34
N GLU A 38 6.70 17.41 28.84
CA GLU A 38 6.64 18.74 28.23
C GLU A 38 7.47 18.89 26.95
N TYR A 39 8.35 17.93 26.63
CA TYR A 39 9.13 17.94 25.40
C TYR A 39 8.45 17.14 24.31
N HIS A 40 8.40 17.70 23.11
CA HIS A 40 7.93 16.98 21.92
C HIS A 40 9.08 16.11 21.38
N VAL A 41 8.85 14.80 21.36
CA VAL A 41 9.86 13.83 20.90
C VAL A 41 9.28 12.98 19.77
N VAL A 42 10.00 12.90 18.67
CA VAL A 42 9.72 12.00 17.54
C VAL A 42 10.95 11.14 17.29
N SER A 43 10.73 9.87 17.02
CA SER A 43 11.80 8.93 16.64
C SER A 43 11.45 8.28 15.32
N ALA A 44 12.39 8.28 14.40
CA ALA A 44 12.28 7.64 13.10
C ALA A 44 13.27 6.48 12.96
N GLY A 45 12.93 5.49 12.13
CA GLY A 45 13.83 4.39 11.82
C GLY A 45 13.28 3.52 10.70
N SER A 46 14.08 3.27 9.69
CA SER A 46 13.69 2.52 8.49
C SER A 46 13.35 1.04 8.77
N LEU A 47 13.90 0.45 9.84
CA LEU A 47 13.69 -0.93 10.27
C LEU A 47 13.03 -1.04 11.65
N LEU A 48 12.36 0.01 12.08
CA LEU A 48 11.79 0.07 13.43
C LEU A 48 10.81 -1.08 13.67
N GLY A 49 9.96 -1.42 12.69
CA GLY A 49 9.04 -2.55 12.78
C GLY A 49 9.71 -3.89 13.07
N THR A 50 10.89 -4.15 12.49
CA THR A 50 11.63 -5.40 12.73
C THR A 50 12.25 -5.47 14.11
N ILE A 51 12.63 -4.31 14.69
CA ILE A 51 13.21 -4.23 16.03
C ILE A 51 12.11 -4.30 17.09
N LEU A 52 10.98 -3.67 16.84
CA LEU A 52 9.83 -3.71 17.74
C LEU A 52 9.25 -5.13 17.88
N ALA A 53 9.45 -5.99 16.88
CA ALA A 53 9.12 -7.41 16.96
C ALA A 53 10.06 -8.23 17.88
N GLN A 54 11.17 -7.65 18.35
CA GLN A 54 12.11 -8.34 19.25
C GLN A 54 11.74 -8.16 20.74
N PRO A 55 11.85 -9.21 21.59
CA PRO A 55 11.28 -9.20 22.94
C PRO A 55 11.91 -8.24 23.95
N LYS A 56 12.96 -7.49 23.63
CA LYS A 56 13.85 -6.87 24.64
C LYS A 56 13.80 -5.37 24.82
N SER A 57 13.08 -4.58 24.03
CA SER A 57 13.31 -3.12 24.13
C SER A 57 12.21 -2.16 23.70
N TYR A 58 10.95 -2.54 23.77
CA TYR A 58 9.89 -1.60 23.41
C TYR A 58 9.24 -0.98 24.66
N PRO A 59 9.14 0.36 24.76
CA PRO A 59 8.46 1.04 25.85
C PRO A 59 6.93 0.96 25.66
N VAL A 60 6.35 -0.22 25.92
CA VAL A 60 4.92 -0.51 25.78
C VAL A 60 4.07 0.53 26.53
N GLY A 61 3.09 1.12 25.81
CA GLY A 61 2.18 2.12 26.39
C GLY A 61 2.77 3.52 26.60
N MET A 62 4.05 3.74 26.24
CA MET A 62 4.75 5.01 26.45
C MET A 62 4.98 5.81 25.17
N VAL A 63 4.73 5.21 24.00
CA VAL A 63 4.89 5.83 22.69
C VAL A 63 3.67 5.53 21.81
N ASN A 64 3.39 6.42 20.88
CA ASN A 64 2.43 6.21 19.82
C ASN A 64 3.20 5.86 18.55
N LEU A 65 2.73 4.86 17.81
CA LEU A 65 3.28 4.50 16.50
C LEU A 65 2.56 5.29 15.42
N LEU A 66 3.32 5.75 14.44
CA LEU A 66 2.83 6.38 13.22
C LEU A 66 3.48 5.69 12.03
N ASP A 67 2.67 5.02 11.24
CA ASP A 67 3.12 4.41 9.98
C ASP A 67 3.16 5.47 8.88
N ILE A 68 4.28 5.53 8.16
CA ILE A 68 4.46 6.43 7.02
C ILE A 68 4.49 5.57 5.75
N PHE A 69 3.50 5.80 4.89
CA PHE A 69 3.38 5.14 3.60
C PHE A 69 3.99 5.99 2.47
N PRO A 70 4.30 5.41 1.30
CA PRO A 70 4.55 6.22 0.10
C PRO A 70 3.39 7.17 -0.18
N LEU A 71 3.66 8.32 -0.80
CA LEU A 71 2.61 9.29 -1.14
C LEU A 71 1.46 8.59 -1.87
N THR A 72 0.24 8.87 -1.45
CA THR A 72 -0.97 8.43 -2.12
C THR A 72 -1.19 9.21 -3.43
N PHE A 73 -2.16 8.80 -4.24
CA PHE A 73 -2.43 9.50 -5.51
C PHE A 73 -2.89 10.95 -5.30
N ASP A 74 -3.69 11.20 -4.29
CA ASP A 74 -4.13 12.56 -3.94
C ASP A 74 -2.99 13.45 -3.45
N GLU A 75 -2.10 12.97 -2.60
CA GLU A 75 -0.88 13.67 -2.19
C GLU A 75 0.07 13.93 -3.38
N PHE A 76 0.21 12.94 -4.26
CA PHE A 76 0.94 13.11 -5.52
C PHE A 76 0.32 14.18 -6.41
N LEU A 77 -1.01 14.18 -6.54
CA LEU A 77 -1.73 15.14 -7.36
C LEU A 77 -1.61 16.56 -6.80
N GLU A 78 -1.76 16.71 -5.46
CA GLU A 78 -1.56 17.98 -4.77
C GLU A 78 -0.16 18.55 -5.04
N ALA A 79 0.86 17.71 -4.96
CA ALA A 79 2.25 18.11 -5.17
C ALA A 79 2.58 18.42 -6.63
N THR A 80 1.93 17.77 -7.60
CA THR A 80 2.31 17.85 -9.04
C THR A 80 1.42 18.75 -9.88
N ASP A 81 0.13 18.88 -9.54
CA ASP A 81 -0.87 19.74 -10.20
C ASP A 81 -1.91 20.24 -9.16
N PRO A 82 -1.58 21.26 -8.33
CA PRO A 82 -2.47 21.77 -7.29
C PRO A 82 -3.83 22.27 -7.81
N ALA A 83 -3.88 22.76 -9.05
CA ALA A 83 -5.12 23.23 -9.67
C ALA A 83 -6.07 22.06 -9.97
N LEU A 84 -5.53 20.95 -10.50
CA LEU A 84 -6.30 19.72 -10.71
C LEU A 84 -6.67 19.05 -9.40
N TYR A 85 -5.81 19.12 -8.38
CA TYR A 85 -6.10 18.64 -7.02
C TYR A 85 -7.29 19.39 -6.40
N THR A 86 -7.36 20.71 -6.53
CA THR A 86 -8.50 21.49 -6.02
C THR A 86 -9.83 20.99 -6.59
N TYR A 87 -9.87 20.67 -7.89
CA TYR A 87 -11.05 20.05 -8.50
C TYR A 87 -11.27 18.63 -7.96
N TYR A 88 -10.23 17.81 -7.91
CA TYR A 88 -10.28 16.44 -7.38
C TYR A 88 -10.82 16.42 -5.94
N ASP A 89 -10.36 17.31 -5.09
CA ASP A 89 -10.79 17.39 -3.70
C ASP A 89 -12.27 17.76 -3.56
N SER A 90 -12.79 18.57 -4.47
CA SER A 90 -14.21 18.95 -4.51
C SER A 90 -15.16 17.83 -4.96
N ILE A 91 -14.65 16.70 -5.49
CA ILE A 91 -15.49 15.60 -5.99
C ILE A 91 -16.20 14.93 -4.82
N GLN A 92 -17.53 14.93 -4.88
CA GLN A 92 -18.39 14.33 -3.88
C GLN A 92 -18.88 12.93 -4.29
N LYS A 93 -19.49 12.23 -3.34
CA LYS A 93 -20.14 10.93 -3.55
C LYS A 93 -21.15 11.03 -4.70
N GLU A 94 -21.12 10.02 -5.57
CA GLU A 94 -22.08 9.85 -6.67
C GLU A 94 -22.02 10.93 -7.76
N GLN A 95 -20.97 11.74 -7.78
CA GLN A 95 -20.80 12.79 -8.78
C GLN A 95 -20.33 12.24 -10.13
N THR A 96 -21.01 12.60 -11.20
CA THR A 96 -20.51 12.40 -12.57
C THR A 96 -19.43 13.44 -12.85
N ILE A 97 -18.25 12.96 -13.26
CA ILE A 97 -17.09 13.79 -13.56
C ILE A 97 -17.12 14.15 -15.04
N GLU A 98 -16.98 15.43 -15.36
CA GLU A 98 -16.90 15.91 -16.74
C GLU A 98 -15.73 15.28 -17.47
N GLU A 99 -15.91 14.96 -18.76
CA GLU A 99 -14.94 14.21 -19.58
C GLU A 99 -13.54 14.85 -19.60
N ILE A 100 -13.46 16.17 -19.61
CA ILE A 100 -12.18 16.88 -19.58
C ILE A 100 -11.40 16.60 -18.30
N PHE A 101 -12.07 16.60 -17.14
CA PHE A 101 -11.43 16.31 -15.85
C PHE A 101 -11.17 14.82 -15.69
N HIS A 102 -12.08 13.95 -16.17
CA HIS A 102 -11.87 12.51 -16.18
C HIS A 102 -10.61 12.14 -16.98
N SER A 103 -10.43 12.74 -18.15
CA SER A 103 -9.22 12.54 -18.97
C SER A 103 -7.95 13.00 -18.26
N ARG A 104 -7.95 14.21 -17.68
CA ARG A 104 -6.77 14.75 -16.97
C ARG A 104 -6.41 13.93 -15.73
N LEU A 105 -7.40 13.56 -14.91
CA LEU A 105 -7.19 12.73 -13.72
C LEU A 105 -6.70 11.32 -14.10
N SER A 106 -7.24 10.75 -15.18
CA SER A 106 -6.79 9.45 -15.71
C SER A 106 -5.35 9.52 -16.23
N GLU A 107 -4.95 10.62 -16.85
CA GLU A 107 -3.57 10.85 -17.29
C GLU A 107 -2.63 11.01 -16.08
N ALA A 108 -3.00 11.80 -15.08
CA ALA A 108 -2.25 11.95 -13.83
C ALA A 108 -2.09 10.58 -13.13
N CYS A 109 -3.13 9.75 -13.12
CA CYS A 109 -3.06 8.39 -12.59
C CYS A 109 -2.08 7.51 -13.37
N ASN A 110 -2.02 7.62 -14.71
CA ASN A 110 -1.00 6.92 -15.50
C ASN A 110 0.43 7.39 -15.15
N TYR A 111 0.63 8.68 -14.88
CA TYR A 111 1.94 9.16 -14.39
C TYR A 111 2.25 8.60 -13.01
N TYR A 112 1.28 8.49 -12.11
CA TYR A 112 1.49 7.84 -10.82
C TYR A 112 1.92 6.37 -10.96
N PHE A 113 1.35 5.61 -11.89
CA PHE A 113 1.81 4.24 -12.19
C PHE A 113 3.28 4.17 -12.62
N ILE A 114 3.80 5.23 -13.25
CA ILE A 114 5.20 5.31 -13.69
C ILE A 114 6.11 5.74 -12.53
N ILE A 115 5.70 6.74 -11.77
CA ILE A 115 6.52 7.45 -10.79
C ILE A 115 6.45 6.75 -9.42
N GLY A 116 5.25 6.29 -9.03
CA GLY A 116 4.96 5.82 -7.69
C GLY A 116 4.80 6.95 -6.67
N GLY A 117 4.72 6.56 -5.40
CA GLY A 117 4.60 7.46 -4.26
C GLY A 117 5.92 7.71 -3.51
N MET A 118 7.06 7.23 -4.00
CA MET A 118 8.35 7.49 -3.34
C MET A 118 8.70 8.97 -3.41
N PRO A 119 8.96 9.65 -2.26
CA PRO A 119 9.16 11.11 -2.21
C PRO A 119 10.25 11.60 -3.15
N GLU A 120 11.36 10.89 -3.29
CA GLU A 120 12.45 11.24 -4.18
C GLU A 120 12.03 11.20 -5.66
N CYS A 121 11.25 10.18 -6.05
CA CYS A 121 10.68 10.08 -7.39
C CYS A 121 9.72 11.24 -7.68
N VAL A 122 8.82 11.54 -6.75
CA VAL A 122 7.83 12.63 -6.90
C VAL A 122 8.53 13.99 -6.96
N SER A 123 9.48 14.27 -6.07
CA SER A 123 10.28 15.52 -6.07
C SER A 123 11.07 15.69 -7.38
N SER A 124 11.71 14.62 -7.85
CA SER A 124 12.41 14.62 -9.13
C SER A 124 11.48 14.87 -10.31
N TRP A 125 10.28 14.26 -10.29
CA TRP A 125 9.26 14.50 -11.32
C TRP A 125 8.78 15.95 -11.35
N ILE A 126 8.49 16.55 -10.20
CA ILE A 126 8.08 17.96 -10.10
C ILE A 126 9.13 18.86 -10.78
N LYS A 127 10.40 18.60 -10.50
CA LYS A 127 11.51 19.45 -10.94
C LYS A 127 11.90 19.27 -12.41
N TYR A 128 11.90 18.03 -12.90
CA TYR A 128 12.55 17.70 -14.19
C TYR A 128 11.58 17.17 -15.24
N LYS A 129 10.43 16.60 -14.84
CA LYS A 129 9.45 15.96 -15.74
C LYS A 129 10.07 14.89 -16.68
N ASP A 130 11.12 14.21 -16.20
CA ASP A 130 11.92 13.24 -16.97
C ASP A 130 11.69 11.81 -16.50
N PRO A 131 10.98 10.96 -17.28
CA PRO A 131 10.72 9.56 -16.92
C PRO A 131 11.99 8.69 -16.85
N ALA A 132 13.06 9.03 -17.61
CA ALA A 132 14.30 8.25 -17.56
C ALA A 132 15.00 8.44 -16.21
N ARG A 133 14.97 9.66 -15.70
CA ARG A 133 15.50 9.98 -14.38
C ARG A 133 14.74 9.26 -13.25
N ILE A 134 13.41 9.18 -13.36
CA ILE A 134 12.60 8.40 -12.41
C ILE A 134 13.01 6.92 -12.42
N SER A 135 13.19 6.33 -13.59
CA SER A 135 13.63 4.93 -13.72
C SER A 135 15.03 4.70 -13.10
N GLN A 136 15.91 5.70 -13.17
CA GLN A 136 17.22 5.64 -12.50
C GLN A 136 17.05 5.66 -10.97
N ILE A 137 16.28 6.59 -10.42
CA ILE A 137 16.02 6.68 -8.97
C ILE A 137 15.39 5.39 -8.45
N GLN A 138 14.37 4.86 -9.15
CA GLN A 138 13.73 3.60 -8.78
C GLN A 138 14.72 2.43 -8.72
N ARG A 139 15.64 2.34 -9.68
CA ARG A 139 16.69 1.33 -9.67
C ARG A 139 17.62 1.50 -8.47
N GLU A 140 18.10 2.71 -8.20
CA GLU A 140 18.96 3.01 -7.07
C GLU A 140 18.30 2.70 -5.73
N LEU A 141 17.02 3.02 -5.56
CA LEU A 141 16.24 2.68 -4.37
C LEU A 141 16.16 1.16 -4.16
N ILE A 142 15.85 0.40 -5.21
CA ILE A 142 15.78 -1.07 -5.12
C ILE A 142 17.14 -1.65 -4.74
N GLU A 143 18.23 -1.16 -5.35
CA GLU A 143 19.59 -1.60 -5.02
C GLU A 143 19.97 -1.28 -3.56
N ILE A 144 19.55 -0.12 -3.04
CA ILE A 144 19.76 0.26 -1.63
C ILE A 144 19.01 -0.71 -0.71
N TYR A 145 17.74 -0.99 -0.98
CA TYR A 145 16.94 -1.92 -0.18
C TYR A 145 17.53 -3.34 -0.21
N GLU A 146 17.89 -3.85 -1.39
CA GLU A 146 18.52 -5.18 -1.51
C GLU A 146 19.85 -5.27 -0.74
N ASN A 147 20.64 -4.19 -0.71
CA ASN A 147 21.87 -4.12 0.08
C ASN A 147 21.58 -4.10 1.59
N ASP A 148 20.54 -3.38 2.03
CA ASP A 148 20.15 -3.33 3.44
C ASP A 148 19.66 -4.67 3.98
N PHE A 149 19.03 -5.52 3.15
CA PHE A 149 18.67 -6.88 3.54
C PHE A 149 19.87 -7.68 4.05
N SER A 150 21.08 -7.39 3.56
CA SER A 150 22.30 -8.09 3.94
C SER A 150 22.93 -7.61 5.24
N LYS A 151 22.67 -6.38 5.67
CA LYS A 151 23.31 -5.78 6.86
C LYS A 151 22.77 -6.33 8.17
N HIS A 152 21.47 -6.58 8.23
CA HIS A 152 20.77 -6.83 9.51
C HIS A 152 20.41 -8.29 9.80
N ASN A 153 20.58 -9.24 8.85
CA ASN A 153 19.99 -10.58 8.93
C ASN A 153 20.97 -11.76 8.87
N GLY A 154 22.28 -11.50 8.82
CA GLY A 154 23.27 -12.57 8.58
C GLY A 154 23.16 -13.18 7.18
N LYS A 155 24.21 -13.87 6.70
CA LYS A 155 24.30 -14.30 5.28
C LYS A 155 23.20 -15.26 4.81
N ILE A 156 22.70 -16.15 5.68
CA ILE A 156 21.71 -17.18 5.30
C ILE A 156 20.32 -16.56 5.14
N ASN A 157 19.91 -15.72 6.09
CA ASN A 157 18.60 -15.07 6.06
C ASN A 157 18.51 -14.00 4.97
N SER A 158 19.57 -13.23 4.76
CA SER A 158 19.64 -12.22 3.68
C SER A 158 19.40 -12.82 2.30
N GLY A 159 19.97 -14.00 2.01
CA GLY A 159 19.74 -14.68 0.75
C GLY A 159 18.28 -15.13 0.56
N ARG A 160 17.58 -15.53 1.64
CA ARG A 160 16.17 -15.92 1.60
C ARG A 160 15.27 -14.71 1.41
N ILE A 161 15.55 -13.60 2.12
CA ILE A 161 14.84 -12.31 1.99
C ILE A 161 14.91 -11.83 0.54
N LEU A 162 16.11 -11.82 -0.03
CA LEU A 162 16.34 -11.39 -1.41
C LEU A 162 15.59 -12.29 -2.41
N LEU A 163 15.60 -13.61 -2.22
CA LEU A 163 14.87 -14.55 -3.07
C LEU A 163 13.36 -14.30 -3.01
N VAL A 164 12.79 -14.09 -1.83
CA VAL A 164 11.37 -13.77 -1.67
C VAL A 164 11.06 -12.45 -2.39
N PHE A 165 11.80 -11.37 -2.09
CA PHE A 165 11.56 -10.05 -2.67
C PHE A 165 11.61 -10.08 -4.20
N ARG A 166 12.63 -10.68 -4.78
CA ARG A 166 12.77 -10.81 -6.25
C ARG A 166 11.72 -11.72 -6.89
N SER A 167 11.12 -12.64 -6.14
CA SER A 167 10.08 -13.53 -6.66
C SER A 167 8.72 -12.86 -6.84
N ILE A 168 8.48 -11.69 -6.21
CA ILE A 168 7.15 -11.06 -6.14
C ILE A 168 6.55 -10.81 -7.53
N VAL A 169 7.33 -10.30 -8.47
CA VAL A 169 6.87 -10.07 -9.85
C VAL A 169 6.33 -11.38 -10.47
N ALA A 170 7.08 -12.48 -10.33
CA ALA A 170 6.68 -13.78 -10.87
C ALA A 170 5.48 -14.38 -10.11
N GLN A 171 5.31 -14.05 -8.82
CA GLN A 171 4.14 -14.46 -8.04
C GLN A 171 2.89 -13.73 -8.51
N LEU A 172 2.94 -12.41 -8.64
CA LEU A 172 1.84 -11.56 -9.08
C LEU A 172 1.48 -11.74 -10.56
N ALA A 173 2.39 -12.25 -11.38
CA ALA A 173 2.10 -12.58 -12.78
C ALA A 173 1.22 -13.84 -12.96
N LYS A 174 0.95 -14.59 -11.89
CA LYS A 174 0.10 -15.79 -11.95
C LYS A 174 -1.37 -15.43 -11.89
N PRO A 175 -2.26 -16.23 -12.50
CA PRO A 175 -3.69 -15.91 -12.57
C PRO A 175 -4.37 -15.69 -11.21
N ASN A 176 -3.93 -16.38 -10.16
CA ASN A 176 -4.53 -16.27 -8.82
C ASN A 176 -3.68 -15.46 -7.83
N GLU A 177 -2.50 -14.99 -8.25
CA GLU A 177 -1.56 -14.16 -7.48
C GLU A 177 -1.23 -14.68 -6.06
N LYS A 178 -1.78 -15.85 -5.67
CA LYS A 178 -1.50 -16.50 -4.39
C LYS A 178 -0.01 -16.79 -4.28
N PHE A 179 0.57 -16.44 -3.12
CA PHE A 179 1.99 -16.72 -2.88
C PHE A 179 2.27 -18.22 -2.82
N MET A 180 3.27 -18.65 -3.57
CA MET A 180 3.68 -20.05 -3.72
C MET A 180 5.14 -20.20 -3.36
N TYR A 181 5.46 -20.88 -2.25
CA TYR A 181 6.84 -21.12 -1.79
C TYR A 181 7.70 -21.83 -2.86
N GLY A 182 7.11 -22.75 -3.61
CA GLY A 182 7.79 -23.45 -4.72
C GLY A 182 8.14 -22.55 -5.91
N ALA A 183 7.55 -21.36 -6.02
CA ALA A 183 7.92 -20.40 -7.05
C ALA A 183 9.07 -19.47 -6.63
N VAL A 184 9.39 -19.40 -5.35
CA VAL A 184 10.61 -18.75 -4.87
C VAL A 184 11.84 -19.60 -5.23
N ARG A 185 11.73 -20.89 -5.00
CA ARG A 185 12.75 -21.90 -5.34
C ARG A 185 12.06 -23.26 -5.46
N GLU A 186 12.47 -24.07 -6.43
CA GLU A 186 11.96 -25.43 -6.60
C GLU A 186 12.13 -26.25 -5.30
N GLY A 187 11.03 -26.89 -4.86
CA GLY A 187 10.96 -27.63 -3.60
C GLY A 187 10.88 -26.77 -2.33
N GLY A 188 10.79 -25.43 -2.48
CA GLY A 188 10.65 -24.49 -1.36
C GLY A 188 9.37 -24.71 -0.55
N ARG A 189 9.46 -24.60 0.78
CA ARG A 189 8.37 -24.80 1.74
C ARG A 189 8.24 -23.57 2.66
N ALA A 190 7.12 -23.45 3.37
CA ALA A 190 6.87 -22.36 4.33
C ALA A 190 8.05 -22.16 5.31
N ARG A 191 8.50 -23.23 5.97
CA ARG A 191 9.63 -23.20 6.91
C ARG A 191 10.94 -22.61 6.36
N ASP A 192 11.09 -22.55 5.02
CA ASP A 192 12.31 -22.05 4.39
C ASP A 192 12.26 -20.53 4.19
N PHE A 193 11.05 -19.92 4.13
CA PHE A 193 10.86 -18.53 3.72
C PHE A 193 9.95 -17.70 4.62
N GLU A 194 9.26 -18.31 5.60
CA GLU A 194 8.29 -17.61 6.45
C GLU A 194 8.94 -16.47 7.24
N GLU A 195 10.10 -16.70 7.86
CA GLU A 195 10.85 -15.65 8.56
C GLU A 195 11.27 -14.51 7.62
N ALA A 196 11.63 -14.82 6.37
CA ALA A 196 12.00 -13.83 5.38
C ALA A 196 10.79 -12.99 4.95
N ILE A 197 9.62 -13.62 4.84
CA ILE A 197 8.37 -12.90 4.54
C ILE A 197 7.97 -12.01 5.71
N GLU A 198 8.00 -12.54 6.95
CA GLU A 198 7.71 -11.75 8.15
C GLU A 198 8.62 -10.54 8.26
N TRP A 199 9.91 -10.72 7.98
CA TRP A 199 10.86 -9.62 7.97
C TRP A 199 10.51 -8.56 6.94
N LEU A 200 10.24 -8.95 5.67
CA LEU A 200 9.88 -8.00 4.60
C LEU A 200 8.57 -7.25 4.89
N VAL A 201 7.60 -7.92 5.50
CA VAL A 201 6.33 -7.30 5.90
C VAL A 201 6.56 -6.34 7.07
N SER A 202 7.31 -6.75 8.10
CA SER A 202 7.63 -5.91 9.26
C SER A 202 8.51 -4.71 8.92
N ALA A 203 9.36 -4.85 7.87
CA ALA A 203 10.15 -3.74 7.33
C ALA A 203 9.34 -2.81 6.42
N GLY A 204 8.04 -3.08 6.19
CA GLY A 204 7.19 -2.28 5.32
C GLY A 204 7.49 -2.43 3.82
N MET A 205 8.32 -3.42 3.43
CA MET A 205 8.71 -3.63 2.02
C MET A 205 7.66 -4.38 1.22
N LEU A 206 6.86 -5.21 1.90
CA LEU A 206 5.77 -5.98 1.31
C LEU A 206 4.51 -5.85 2.15
N ASN A 207 3.38 -5.85 1.46
CA ASN A 207 2.05 -5.88 2.05
C ASN A 207 1.45 -7.26 1.90
N ARG A 208 1.08 -7.89 3.02
CA ARG A 208 0.42 -9.19 3.04
C ARG A 208 -1.08 -9.03 3.10
N VAL A 209 -1.78 -9.65 2.16
CA VAL A 209 -3.23 -9.70 2.08
C VAL A 209 -3.68 -11.14 2.24
N TYR A 210 -4.39 -11.45 3.33
CA TYR A 210 -4.87 -12.80 3.60
C TYR A 210 -6.14 -13.14 2.83
N ASN A 211 -6.27 -14.42 2.47
CA ASN A 211 -7.54 -14.98 2.01
C ASN A 211 -8.47 -15.17 3.20
N VAL A 212 -9.74 -14.83 3.03
CA VAL A 212 -10.77 -15.14 4.03
C VAL A 212 -11.61 -16.34 3.61
N SER A 213 -12.01 -17.17 4.57
CA SER A 213 -12.90 -18.32 4.33
C SER A 213 -14.34 -17.89 4.11
N LYS A 214 -14.73 -16.73 4.67
CA LYS A 214 -16.03 -16.08 4.53
C LYS A 214 -15.86 -14.56 4.55
N MET A 215 -16.76 -13.87 3.87
CA MET A 215 -16.85 -12.41 3.87
C MET A 215 -17.91 -11.97 4.89
N GLU A 216 -17.61 -12.14 6.17
CA GLU A 216 -18.47 -11.83 7.32
C GLU A 216 -17.70 -11.03 8.36
N HIS A 217 -18.41 -10.24 9.16
CA HIS A 217 -17.82 -9.49 10.27
C HIS A 217 -17.59 -10.40 11.51
N PRO A 218 -16.45 -10.31 12.21
CA PRO A 218 -15.24 -9.55 11.84
C PRO A 218 -14.35 -10.33 10.85
N LEU A 219 -13.84 -9.67 9.82
CA LEU A 219 -13.05 -10.32 8.75
C LEU A 219 -11.88 -11.15 9.28
N SER A 220 -11.17 -10.62 10.29
CA SER A 220 -9.99 -11.27 10.85
C SER A 220 -10.29 -12.66 11.47
N ALA A 221 -11.53 -12.93 11.87
CA ALA A 221 -11.92 -14.24 12.38
C ALA A 221 -11.93 -15.33 11.28
N PHE A 222 -11.93 -14.93 10.04
CA PHE A 222 -12.02 -15.83 8.89
C PHE A 222 -10.73 -15.92 8.08
N ASP A 223 -9.63 -15.32 8.56
CA ASP A 223 -8.33 -15.35 7.90
C ASP A 223 -7.81 -16.78 7.73
N LYS A 224 -7.42 -17.14 6.50
CA LYS A 224 -6.67 -18.34 6.18
C LYS A 224 -5.18 -17.99 6.19
N LEU A 225 -4.51 -18.19 7.31
CA LEU A 225 -3.12 -17.75 7.53
C LEU A 225 -2.11 -18.40 6.57
N ASP A 226 -2.45 -19.55 5.99
CA ASP A 226 -1.65 -20.27 4.99
C ASP A 226 -1.90 -19.82 3.55
N GLN A 227 -2.81 -18.87 3.33
CA GLN A 227 -3.22 -18.39 2.02
C GLN A 227 -3.19 -16.87 1.95
N PHE A 228 -2.23 -16.33 1.26
CA PHE A 228 -2.07 -14.87 1.14
C PHE A 228 -1.47 -14.48 -0.21
N LYS A 229 -1.69 -13.23 -0.59
CA LYS A 229 -0.99 -12.51 -1.66
C LYS A 229 0.06 -11.59 -1.03
N LEU A 230 1.15 -11.31 -1.75
CA LEU A 230 2.16 -10.32 -1.36
C LEU A 230 2.26 -9.25 -2.44
N PHE A 231 2.15 -8.01 -2.04
CA PHE A 231 2.25 -6.85 -2.90
C PHE A 231 3.46 -5.98 -2.49
N VAL A 232 4.06 -5.29 -3.44
CA VAL A 232 5.12 -4.33 -3.15
C VAL A 232 4.50 -3.05 -2.58
N PHE A 233 5.17 -2.44 -1.63
CA PHE A 233 4.69 -1.24 -0.92
C PHE A 233 4.52 -0.02 -1.82
N ASP A 234 5.19 0.03 -2.98
CA ASP A 234 5.08 1.12 -3.95
C ASP A 234 4.87 0.61 -5.38
N THR A 235 3.91 1.19 -6.07
CA THR A 235 3.50 0.81 -7.44
C THR A 235 4.57 1.14 -8.48
N GLY A 236 5.26 2.28 -8.33
CA GLY A 236 6.35 2.68 -9.23
C GLY A 236 7.55 1.75 -9.14
N LEU A 237 7.88 1.30 -7.92
CA LEU A 237 8.94 0.30 -7.70
C LEU A 237 8.53 -1.06 -8.27
N LEU A 238 7.30 -1.53 -8.04
CA LEU A 238 6.82 -2.77 -8.65
C LEU A 238 6.86 -2.72 -10.18
N LYS A 239 6.43 -1.60 -10.78
CA LYS A 239 6.52 -1.37 -12.23
C LYS A 239 7.97 -1.48 -12.72
N HIS A 240 8.92 -0.88 -12.00
CA HIS A 240 10.35 -0.96 -12.34
C HIS A 240 10.89 -2.40 -12.20
N MET A 241 10.59 -3.08 -11.10
CA MET A 241 10.97 -4.49 -10.87
C MET A 241 10.45 -5.42 -11.97
N ALA A 242 9.24 -5.16 -12.47
CA ALA A 242 8.62 -5.92 -13.56
C ALA A 242 9.20 -5.57 -14.95
N GLY A 243 10.10 -4.60 -15.08
CA GLY A 243 10.69 -4.18 -16.33
C GLY A 243 9.68 -3.57 -17.31
N ILE A 244 8.58 -2.99 -16.81
CA ILE A 244 7.55 -2.42 -17.68
C ILE A 244 8.04 -1.07 -18.21
N ASP A 245 8.07 -0.95 -19.56
CA ASP A 245 8.44 0.29 -20.21
C ASP A 245 7.40 1.39 -19.99
N ASN A 246 7.84 2.62 -19.76
CA ASN A 246 6.97 3.75 -19.49
C ASN A 246 5.99 4.01 -20.67
N SER A 247 6.42 3.78 -21.90
CA SER A 247 5.56 3.93 -23.09
C SER A 247 4.38 2.97 -23.11
N ALA A 248 4.53 1.76 -22.56
CA ALA A 248 3.44 0.81 -22.46
C ALA A 248 2.26 1.33 -21.62
N ILE A 249 2.56 2.11 -20.57
CA ILE A 249 1.56 2.74 -19.71
C ILE A 249 0.93 3.96 -20.41
N LEU A 250 1.76 4.86 -20.95
CA LEU A 250 1.32 6.12 -21.58
C LEU A 250 0.51 5.86 -22.86
N LEU A 251 0.93 4.91 -23.71
CA LEU A 251 0.26 4.55 -24.95
C LEU A 251 -0.95 3.62 -24.73
N LYS A 252 -1.28 3.33 -23.46
CA LYS A 252 -2.40 2.44 -23.09
C LYS A 252 -2.28 1.04 -23.71
N SER A 253 -1.06 0.56 -23.96
CA SER A 253 -0.80 -0.75 -24.54
C SER A 253 -1.31 -1.87 -23.63
N SER A 254 -1.67 -3.00 -24.20
CA SER A 254 -2.00 -4.20 -23.43
C SER A 254 -0.70 -4.93 -23.08
N TYR A 255 -0.52 -5.25 -21.79
CA TYR A 255 0.56 -6.10 -21.28
C TYR A 255 0.02 -7.00 -20.16
N GLN A 256 0.56 -8.21 -20.03
CA GLN A 256 0.01 -9.24 -19.15
C GLN A 256 0.01 -8.84 -17.65
N PHE A 257 1.00 -8.04 -17.23
CA PHE A 257 1.16 -7.63 -15.82
C PHE A 257 0.26 -6.44 -15.40
N LYS A 258 -0.57 -5.95 -16.32
CA LYS A 258 -1.41 -4.75 -16.07
C LYS A 258 -2.41 -4.94 -14.92
N GLY A 259 -2.99 -6.13 -14.80
CA GLY A 259 -3.91 -6.48 -13.69
C GLY A 259 -3.21 -6.36 -12.34
N ALA A 260 -2.15 -7.12 -12.16
CA ALA A 260 -1.35 -7.14 -10.94
C ALA A 260 -0.82 -5.76 -10.51
N LEU A 261 -0.34 -4.97 -11.49
CA LEU A 261 0.10 -3.60 -11.21
C LEU A 261 -1.06 -2.71 -10.75
N THR A 262 -2.27 -2.90 -11.31
CA THR A 262 -3.46 -2.14 -10.90
C THR A 262 -3.94 -2.57 -9.52
N GLU A 263 -3.93 -3.86 -9.19
CA GLU A 263 -4.26 -4.36 -7.86
C GLU A 263 -3.26 -3.84 -6.80
N ASN A 264 -1.95 -3.85 -7.13
CA ASN A 264 -0.93 -3.26 -6.24
C ASN A 264 -1.20 -1.76 -5.98
N TYR A 265 -1.56 -1.01 -7.03
CA TYR A 265 -1.93 0.39 -6.89
C TYR A 265 -3.16 0.56 -5.98
N ILE A 266 -4.22 -0.19 -6.21
CA ILE A 266 -5.44 -0.11 -5.38
C ILE A 266 -5.11 -0.43 -3.92
N LEU A 267 -4.35 -1.49 -3.64
CA LEU A 267 -3.94 -1.83 -2.28
C LEU A 267 -3.14 -0.70 -1.63
N GLN A 268 -2.14 -0.16 -2.33
CA GLN A 268 -1.33 0.96 -1.84
C GLN A 268 -2.18 2.17 -1.45
N GLN A 269 -3.20 2.50 -2.26
CA GLN A 269 -4.09 3.62 -1.97
C GLN A 269 -5.09 3.32 -0.82
N LEU A 270 -5.45 2.05 -0.61
CA LEU A 270 -6.36 1.64 0.47
C LEU A 270 -5.67 1.53 1.83
N GLN A 271 -4.33 1.47 1.87
CA GLN A 271 -3.59 1.39 3.11
C GLN A 271 -3.81 2.65 3.96
N GLY A 272 -4.01 2.44 5.25
CA GLY A 272 -4.27 3.55 6.19
C GLY A 272 -5.69 4.15 6.12
N GLN A 273 -6.51 3.80 5.12
CA GLN A 273 -7.89 4.29 5.04
C GLN A 273 -8.86 3.53 5.96
N PHE A 274 -8.56 2.28 6.29
CA PHE A 274 -9.41 1.41 7.09
C PHE A 274 -8.66 0.90 8.30
N GLU A 275 -9.36 0.77 9.44
CA GLU A 275 -8.79 0.22 10.68
C GLU A 275 -8.32 -1.23 10.50
N ILE A 276 -9.09 -2.01 9.72
CA ILE A 276 -8.75 -3.39 9.38
C ILE A 276 -8.14 -3.43 7.97
N ALA A 277 -6.91 -3.93 7.88
CA ALA A 277 -6.24 -4.09 6.60
C ALA A 277 -7.07 -4.91 5.59
N PRO A 278 -7.03 -4.60 4.29
CA PRO A 278 -7.76 -5.34 3.26
C PRO A 278 -7.48 -6.84 3.27
N ARG A 279 -8.47 -7.63 2.91
CA ARG A 279 -8.39 -9.09 2.66
C ARG A 279 -8.73 -9.35 1.20
N TYR A 280 -8.61 -10.60 0.75
CA TYR A 280 -9.22 -11.06 -0.50
C TYR A 280 -10.06 -12.31 -0.24
N TYR A 281 -10.92 -12.65 -1.18
CA TYR A 281 -11.67 -13.91 -1.13
C TYR A 281 -11.40 -14.73 -2.38
N SER A 282 -11.03 -15.98 -2.21
CA SER A 282 -10.88 -16.92 -3.32
C SER A 282 -11.28 -18.32 -2.87
N ASP A 283 -12.17 -18.93 -3.67
CA ASP A 283 -12.53 -20.34 -3.60
C ASP A 283 -12.41 -21.00 -4.99
N LYS A 284 -12.97 -22.20 -5.15
CA LYS A 284 -12.91 -22.95 -6.41
C LYS A 284 -13.64 -22.26 -7.56
N ASN A 285 -14.63 -21.43 -7.29
CA ASN A 285 -15.59 -20.91 -8.27
C ASN A 285 -15.65 -19.37 -8.30
N SER A 286 -15.07 -18.69 -7.33
CA SER A 286 -15.21 -17.24 -7.15
C SER A 286 -13.91 -16.63 -6.64
N GLU A 287 -13.60 -15.45 -7.16
CA GLU A 287 -12.52 -14.60 -6.68
C GLU A 287 -13.03 -13.18 -6.56
N ILE A 288 -12.64 -12.51 -5.47
CA ILE A 288 -12.88 -11.09 -5.19
C ILE A 288 -11.55 -10.49 -4.79
N ASP A 289 -11.11 -9.49 -5.54
CA ASP A 289 -9.76 -8.95 -5.48
C ASP A 289 -9.43 -8.38 -4.09
N PHE A 290 -10.37 -7.60 -3.51
CA PHE A 290 -10.24 -7.14 -2.12
C PHE A 290 -11.58 -7.21 -1.39
N VAL A 291 -11.48 -7.39 -0.08
CA VAL A 291 -12.60 -7.33 0.87
C VAL A 291 -12.21 -6.35 1.97
N LEU A 292 -12.99 -5.29 2.12
CA LEU A 292 -12.79 -4.25 3.12
C LEU A 292 -13.79 -4.43 4.26
N GLN A 293 -13.39 -4.02 5.45
CA GLN A 293 -14.28 -3.89 6.59
C GLN A 293 -14.33 -2.42 7.03
N ASN A 294 -15.54 -1.86 7.08
CA ASN A 294 -15.81 -0.54 7.63
C ASN A 294 -16.86 -0.67 8.75
N GLY A 295 -16.43 -0.57 10.01
CA GLY A 295 -17.27 -0.94 11.14
C GLY A 295 -17.73 -2.39 11.02
N THR A 296 -19.04 -2.60 10.91
CA THR A 296 -19.68 -3.93 10.71
C THR A 296 -19.85 -4.28 9.23
N ASP A 297 -19.72 -3.33 8.34
CA ASP A 297 -19.98 -3.52 6.92
C ASP A 297 -18.80 -4.20 6.21
N ILE A 298 -19.11 -5.20 5.41
CA ILE A 298 -18.18 -5.93 4.57
C ILE A 298 -18.39 -5.47 3.12
N ILE A 299 -17.36 -4.87 2.55
CA ILE A 299 -17.40 -4.24 1.23
C ILE A 299 -16.51 -5.04 0.27
N PRO A 300 -17.09 -5.83 -0.64
CA PRO A 300 -16.34 -6.49 -1.69
C PRO A 300 -15.88 -5.47 -2.76
N VAL A 301 -14.65 -5.64 -3.23
CA VAL A 301 -14.00 -4.76 -4.20
C VAL A 301 -13.47 -5.58 -5.37
N GLU A 302 -13.82 -5.16 -6.57
CA GLU A 302 -13.31 -5.69 -7.83
C GLU A 302 -12.41 -4.66 -8.51
N VAL A 303 -11.28 -5.08 -9.05
CA VAL A 303 -10.31 -4.23 -9.75
C VAL A 303 -10.24 -4.59 -11.22
N LYS A 304 -10.37 -3.59 -12.10
CA LYS A 304 -10.22 -3.76 -13.55
C LYS A 304 -9.19 -2.78 -14.10
N ALA A 305 -8.13 -3.32 -14.66
CA ALA A 305 -7.06 -2.52 -15.27
C ALA A 305 -7.46 -1.79 -16.56
N GLY A 306 -8.65 -2.08 -17.09
CA GLY A 306 -9.21 -1.51 -18.30
C GLY A 306 -10.64 -1.04 -18.13
N GLU A 307 -11.35 -1.02 -19.25
CA GLU A 307 -12.79 -0.68 -19.31
C GLU A 307 -13.70 -1.92 -19.32
N ASP A 308 -13.17 -3.10 -19.08
CA ASP A 308 -13.94 -4.34 -19.11
C ASP A 308 -15.03 -4.36 -18.04
N LYS A 309 -16.20 -4.86 -18.41
CA LYS A 309 -17.37 -5.02 -17.54
C LYS A 309 -17.51 -6.42 -17.00
N SER A 310 -16.72 -7.37 -17.51
CA SER A 310 -16.84 -8.77 -17.15
C SER A 310 -16.28 -9.00 -15.75
N ALA A 311 -17.14 -9.39 -14.85
CA ALA A 311 -16.81 -9.84 -13.50
C ALA A 311 -17.94 -10.76 -13.00
N PRO A 312 -18.10 -11.94 -13.61
CA PRO A 312 -19.26 -12.80 -13.34
C PRO A 312 -19.32 -13.28 -11.90
N SER A 313 -18.18 -13.61 -11.32
CA SER A 313 -18.08 -14.03 -9.90
C SER A 313 -18.51 -12.92 -8.95
N PHE A 314 -17.98 -11.73 -9.16
CA PHE A 314 -18.31 -10.54 -8.37
C PHE A 314 -19.81 -10.18 -8.48
N LYS A 315 -20.36 -10.14 -9.69
CA LYS A 315 -21.79 -9.88 -9.93
C LYS A 315 -22.69 -10.90 -9.25
N ARG A 316 -22.33 -12.18 -9.33
CA ARG A 316 -23.05 -13.25 -8.69
C ARG A 316 -23.04 -13.07 -7.17
N TYR A 317 -21.84 -12.83 -6.58
CA TYR A 317 -21.74 -12.60 -5.15
C TYR A 317 -22.62 -11.43 -4.69
N VAL A 318 -22.60 -10.29 -5.39
CA VAL A 318 -23.41 -9.11 -5.04
C VAL A 318 -24.91 -9.42 -5.13
N ALA A 319 -25.33 -10.17 -6.17
CA ALA A 319 -26.73 -10.54 -6.35
C ALA A 319 -27.24 -11.54 -5.29
N GLU A 320 -26.37 -12.43 -4.78
CA GLU A 320 -26.73 -13.44 -3.80
C GLU A 320 -26.67 -12.92 -2.35
N ASN A 321 -25.72 -12.03 -2.04
CA ASN A 321 -25.43 -11.62 -0.66
C ASN A 321 -25.89 -10.20 -0.32
N HIS A 322 -26.25 -9.37 -1.30
CA HIS A 322 -26.76 -8.00 -1.11
C HIS A 322 -25.94 -7.17 -0.10
N PRO A 323 -24.59 -7.02 -0.30
CA PRO A 323 -23.76 -6.25 0.62
C PRO A 323 -24.22 -4.78 0.65
N ALA A 324 -23.98 -4.09 1.77
CA ALA A 324 -24.31 -2.67 1.95
C ALA A 324 -23.68 -1.79 0.86
N ALA A 325 -22.48 -2.13 0.43
CA ALA A 325 -21.79 -1.53 -0.72
C ALA A 325 -20.98 -2.60 -1.47
N ALA A 326 -20.86 -2.43 -2.79
CA ALA A 326 -19.99 -3.25 -3.64
C ALA A 326 -19.28 -2.32 -4.63
N LEU A 327 -17.95 -2.34 -4.63
CA LEU A 327 -17.13 -1.39 -5.37
C LEU A 327 -16.43 -2.06 -6.54
N ARG A 328 -16.34 -1.33 -7.64
CA ARG A 328 -15.47 -1.68 -8.76
C ARG A 328 -14.58 -0.51 -9.09
N PHE A 329 -13.28 -0.68 -9.06
CA PHE A 329 -12.33 0.29 -9.59
C PHE A 329 -11.95 -0.06 -11.02
N SER A 330 -12.08 0.90 -11.94
CA SER A 330 -11.73 0.69 -13.35
C SER A 330 -11.32 2.02 -14.01
N LYS A 331 -10.94 1.97 -15.30
CA LYS A 331 -10.68 3.20 -16.08
C LYS A 331 -11.95 3.97 -16.48
N ARG A 332 -13.14 3.44 -16.15
CA ARG A 332 -14.41 4.12 -16.44
C ARG A 332 -14.75 5.17 -15.41
N GLY A 333 -15.52 6.15 -15.82
CA GLY A 333 -16.14 7.13 -14.92
C GLY A 333 -17.11 6.49 -13.92
N TYR A 334 -17.59 7.30 -12.99
CA TYR A 334 -18.60 6.91 -12.01
C TYR A 334 -19.83 6.30 -12.67
N ARG A 335 -20.31 5.18 -12.14
CA ARG A 335 -21.53 4.51 -12.60
C ARG A 335 -22.04 3.52 -11.57
N LYS A 336 -23.36 3.44 -11.38
CA LYS A 336 -24.04 2.34 -10.67
C LYS A 336 -24.63 1.33 -11.66
N ASP A 337 -24.43 0.02 -11.39
CA ASP A 337 -24.92 -1.08 -12.24
C ASP A 337 -25.19 -2.33 -11.38
N GLY A 338 -26.47 -2.67 -11.17
CA GLY A 338 -26.87 -3.89 -10.45
C GLY A 338 -26.34 -4.01 -9.02
N GLY A 339 -26.37 -2.93 -8.25
CA GLY A 339 -25.85 -2.89 -6.87
C GLY A 339 -24.35 -2.67 -6.76
N ILE A 340 -23.63 -2.57 -7.91
CA ILE A 340 -22.20 -2.31 -7.97
C ILE A 340 -21.97 -0.85 -8.32
N THR A 341 -21.17 -0.16 -7.52
CA THR A 341 -20.70 1.20 -7.81
C THR A 341 -19.33 1.11 -8.47
N ASN A 342 -19.25 1.54 -9.73
CA ASN A 342 -17.99 1.70 -10.43
C ASN A 342 -17.39 3.06 -10.15
N LEU A 343 -16.14 3.08 -9.70
CA LEU A 343 -15.34 4.27 -9.46
C LEU A 343 -14.13 4.27 -10.42
N PRO A 344 -13.74 5.45 -10.93
CA PRO A 344 -12.45 5.59 -11.60
C PRO A 344 -11.30 5.23 -10.65
N LEU A 345 -10.21 4.67 -11.19
CA LEU A 345 -9.03 4.28 -10.41
C LEU A 345 -8.50 5.42 -9.54
N TYR A 346 -8.52 6.64 -10.03
CA TYR A 346 -8.01 7.81 -9.31
C TYR A 346 -8.86 8.22 -8.09
N LEU A 347 -10.07 7.68 -7.92
CA LEU A 347 -10.90 7.96 -6.73
C LEU A 347 -10.68 6.97 -5.58
N VAL A 348 -9.77 6.01 -5.70
CA VAL A 348 -9.55 5.02 -4.65
C VAL A 348 -9.12 5.65 -3.32
N CYS A 349 -8.37 6.75 -3.32
CA CYS A 349 -7.96 7.46 -2.08
C CYS A 349 -9.16 8.02 -1.30
N LYS A 350 -10.29 8.24 -1.96
CA LYS A 350 -11.53 8.72 -1.33
C LYS A 350 -12.49 7.61 -0.89
N THR A 351 -12.08 6.34 -0.94
CA THR A 351 -12.98 5.21 -0.69
C THR A 351 -13.62 5.29 0.71
N CYS A 352 -12.84 5.54 1.74
CA CYS A 352 -13.34 5.66 3.11
C CYS A 352 -14.35 6.81 3.22
N LEU A 353 -14.04 8.00 2.68
CA LEU A 353 -14.92 9.17 2.73
C LEU A 353 -16.22 8.97 1.95
N LEU A 354 -16.18 8.22 0.84
CA LEU A 354 -17.35 7.99 0.00
C LEU A 354 -18.30 6.92 0.58
N TYR A 355 -17.82 6.09 1.49
CA TYR A 355 -18.56 4.93 2.04
C TYR A 355 -18.58 4.85 3.57
N THR A 356 -18.06 5.84 4.28
CA THR A 356 -18.44 6.04 5.67
C THR A 356 -19.92 6.43 5.66
N SER A 357 -20.74 5.60 6.28
CA SER A 357 -22.18 5.84 6.42
C SER A 357 -22.43 7.23 6.99
N ASP A 358 -23.52 7.87 6.56
CA ASP A 358 -24.09 9.09 7.14
C ASP A 358 -24.53 8.90 8.63
N ALA A 359 -23.78 8.14 9.41
CA ALA A 359 -24.03 7.88 10.83
C ALA A 359 -23.65 9.06 11.75
N ALA A 360 -23.43 10.25 11.17
CA ALA A 360 -23.15 11.47 11.90
C ALA A 360 -24.26 12.53 11.85
N ASP A 361 -25.41 12.23 11.22
CA ASP A 361 -26.55 13.14 11.10
C ASP A 361 -27.85 12.60 11.73
N ASP A 362 -27.75 11.78 12.82
CA ASP A 362 -28.91 11.47 13.70
C ASP A 362 -28.59 11.85 15.17
#